data_d0aa418a4d746f6da5540c974bc802a0
#
_entry.id   d0aa418a4d746f6da5540c974bc802a0
#
_cell.length_a   1.000
_cell.length_b   1.000
_cell.length_c   1.000
_cell.angle_alpha   90.00
_cell.angle_beta   90.00
_cell.angle_gamma   90.00
#
_symmetry.space_group_name_H-M   'P 1'
#
loop_
_entity.id
_entity.type
_entity.pdbx_description
1 polymer ?
#
loop_
_entity_poly.entity_id
_entity_poly.type
_entity_poly.pdbx_seq_one_letter_code
_entity_poly.pdbx_strand_id
1 'polypeptide(L)'
;IRHGGSLYSETVANLRSSGLAAETIAHREDASFIEPGVILQDDGTYRPNDVPVKSMQDYWQHISNSSNNEGNIYNASFVKLREVQLSYSFPRKWFKSFFVKSLDLGFEARNLWIIKDHVPHIDPEANFFGPSQIGGGVEFNSIPSTRSSGFSSILL
;
A
#
# COMPACT_ATOMS: atom_id res chain seq x y z
N ILE A 1 7.58 -7.71 -9.46
CA ILE A 1 7.04 -8.71 -8.54
C ILE A 1 7.97 -8.83 -7.35
N ARG A 2 7.43 -8.81 -6.16
CA ARG A 2 8.11 -9.18 -4.91
C ARG A 2 7.35 -10.35 -4.28
N HIS A 3 8.07 -11.32 -3.77
CA HIS A 3 7.50 -12.48 -3.08
C HIS A 3 8.17 -12.67 -1.72
N GLY A 4 7.35 -12.80 -0.68
CA GLY A 4 7.81 -13.00 0.68
C GLY A 4 8.27 -11.71 1.39
N GLY A 5 8.67 -11.90 2.64
CA GLY A 5 9.04 -10.83 3.56
C GLY A 5 7.86 -10.27 4.34
N SER A 6 8.18 -9.52 5.37
CA SER A 6 7.20 -8.82 6.20
C SER A 6 7.43 -7.30 6.11
N LEU A 7 6.35 -6.54 6.24
CA LEU A 7 6.36 -5.08 6.29
C LEU A 7 5.56 -4.63 7.51
N TYR A 8 6.21 -3.94 8.41
CA TYR A 8 5.55 -3.19 9.47
C TYR A 8 5.14 -1.82 8.94
N SER A 9 3.88 -1.43 9.14
CA SER A 9 3.38 -0.13 8.71
C SER A 9 2.85 0.70 9.86
N GLU A 10 3.58 1.74 10.21
CA GLU A 10 3.13 2.77 11.13
C GLU A 10 2.02 3.63 10.53
N THR A 11 2.04 3.85 9.23
CA THR A 11 0.96 4.60 8.55
C THR A 11 -0.39 3.91 8.71
N VAL A 12 -0.44 2.59 8.53
CA VAL A 12 -1.69 1.84 8.72
C VAL A 12 -2.13 1.86 10.18
N ALA A 13 -1.19 1.73 11.13
CA ALA A 13 -1.47 1.87 12.56
C ALA A 13 -2.09 3.22 12.89
N ASN A 14 -1.53 4.31 12.36
CA ASN A 14 -2.03 5.67 12.54
C ASN A 14 -3.40 5.89 11.89
N LEU A 15 -3.63 5.33 10.70
CA LEU A 15 -4.93 5.39 10.03
C LEU A 15 -6.03 4.67 10.82
N ARG A 16 -5.70 3.50 11.40
CA ARG A 16 -6.63 2.74 12.25
C ARG A 16 -6.94 3.48 13.55
N SER A 17 -5.90 3.90 14.27
CA SER A 17 -6.07 4.61 15.55
C SER A 17 -6.84 5.93 15.40
N SER A 18 -6.74 6.57 14.23
CA SER A 18 -7.44 7.81 13.89
C SER A 18 -8.83 7.57 13.28
N GLY A 19 -9.23 6.32 13.04
CA GLY A 19 -10.50 5.98 12.41
C GLY A 19 -10.58 6.33 10.91
N LEU A 20 -9.44 6.49 10.24
CA LEU A 20 -9.37 6.84 8.81
C LEU A 20 -9.19 5.63 7.90
N ALA A 21 -8.83 4.47 8.46
CA ALA A 21 -8.74 3.23 7.71
C ALA A 21 -10.14 2.70 7.34
N ALA A 22 -10.28 2.08 6.16
CA ALA A 22 -11.57 1.58 5.67
C ALA A 22 -12.21 0.55 6.62
N GLU A 23 -11.42 -0.30 7.23
CA GLU A 23 -11.86 -1.32 8.20
C GLU A 23 -12.45 -0.71 9.48
N THR A 24 -12.11 0.53 9.82
CA THR A 24 -12.66 1.21 11.02
C THR A 24 -14.10 1.69 10.84
N ILE A 25 -14.65 1.60 9.64
CA ILE A 25 -16.05 1.96 9.37
C ILE A 25 -16.98 0.92 10.00
N ALA A 26 -16.58 -0.35 9.97
CA ALA A 26 -17.37 -1.41 10.57
C ALA A 26 -17.53 -1.18 12.08
N HIS A 27 -18.76 -1.38 12.58
CA HIS A 27 -19.12 -1.25 13.99
C HIS A 27 -18.89 0.13 14.64
N ARG A 28 -18.61 1.17 13.84
CA ARG A 28 -18.32 2.52 14.38
C ARG A 28 -19.43 3.05 15.30
N GLU A 29 -20.68 2.77 14.94
CA GLU A 29 -21.86 3.17 15.69
C GLU A 29 -22.49 2.02 16.52
N ASP A 30 -21.79 0.88 16.60
CA ASP A 30 -22.28 -0.32 17.27
C ASP A 30 -21.65 -0.48 18.66
N ALA A 31 -22.37 -0.01 19.66
CA ALA A 31 -21.96 -0.15 21.06
C ALA A 31 -22.03 -1.59 21.61
N SER A 32 -22.57 -2.54 20.84
CA SER A 32 -22.71 -3.95 21.23
C SER A 32 -21.63 -4.86 20.65
N PHE A 33 -20.66 -4.30 19.93
CA PHE A 33 -19.57 -5.10 19.32
C PHE A 33 -18.77 -5.84 20.39
N ILE A 34 -18.68 -7.16 20.23
CA ILE A 34 -17.88 -8.04 21.06
C ILE A 34 -16.78 -8.63 20.19
N GLU A 35 -15.53 -8.38 20.54
CA GLU A 35 -14.39 -8.99 19.86
C GLU A 35 -14.37 -10.49 20.07
N PRO A 36 -14.35 -11.31 19.01
CA PRO A 36 -14.25 -12.76 19.12
C PRO A 36 -12.97 -13.19 19.84
N GLY A 37 -13.12 -13.98 20.88
CA GLY A 37 -11.96 -14.44 21.64
C GLY A 37 -12.35 -15.15 22.93
N VAL A 38 -11.38 -15.30 23.81
CA VAL A 38 -11.56 -15.95 25.11
C VAL A 38 -10.98 -15.08 26.23
N ILE A 39 -11.58 -15.15 27.38
CA ILE A 39 -11.13 -14.50 28.63
C ILE A 39 -10.55 -15.56 29.57
N LEU A 40 -9.32 -15.36 30.00
CA LEU A 40 -8.69 -16.16 31.04
C LEU A 40 -9.36 -15.84 32.39
N GLN A 41 -9.78 -16.86 33.11
CA GLN A 41 -10.36 -16.75 34.45
C GLN A 41 -9.28 -16.99 35.53
N ASP A 42 -9.60 -16.58 36.75
CA ASP A 42 -8.65 -16.69 37.92
C ASP A 42 -8.28 -18.16 38.21
N ASP A 43 -9.12 -19.11 37.86
CA ASP A 43 -8.87 -20.54 38.04
C ASP A 43 -8.03 -21.17 36.90
N GLY A 44 -7.57 -20.35 35.94
CA GLY A 44 -6.77 -20.79 34.81
C GLY A 44 -7.58 -21.37 33.63
N THR A 45 -8.90 -21.37 33.71
CA THR A 45 -9.79 -21.80 32.61
C THR A 45 -10.08 -20.64 31.65
N TYR A 46 -10.58 -20.97 30.45
CA TYR A 46 -10.98 -19.98 29.45
C TYR A 46 -12.49 -20.02 29.24
N ARG A 47 -13.11 -18.85 29.14
CA ARG A 47 -14.50 -18.69 28.69
C ARG A 47 -14.56 -17.85 27.41
N PRO A 48 -15.60 -17.98 26.57
CA PRO A 48 -15.83 -17.06 25.45
C PRO A 48 -15.89 -15.59 25.94
N ASN A 49 -15.38 -14.68 25.12
CA ASN A 49 -15.54 -13.26 25.39
C ASN A 49 -17.01 -12.86 25.18
N ASP A 50 -17.60 -12.25 26.19
CA ASP A 50 -18.96 -11.72 26.20
C ASP A 50 -18.99 -10.23 26.61
N VAL A 51 -17.81 -9.60 26.69
CA VAL A 51 -17.68 -8.22 27.13
C VAL A 51 -17.71 -7.30 25.89
N PRO A 52 -18.73 -6.42 25.79
CA PRO A 52 -18.78 -5.43 24.73
C PRO A 52 -17.64 -4.44 24.81
N VAL A 53 -17.12 -4.02 23.67
CA VAL A 53 -16.15 -2.95 23.55
C VAL A 53 -16.81 -1.63 23.96
N LYS A 54 -16.20 -0.89 24.85
CA LYS A 54 -16.75 0.39 25.37
C LYS A 54 -16.84 1.46 24.28
N SER A 55 -15.87 1.48 23.39
CA SER A 55 -15.76 2.45 22.29
C SER A 55 -14.93 1.83 21.17
N MET A 56 -15.39 1.97 19.94
CA MET A 56 -14.61 1.52 18.77
C MET A 56 -13.32 2.35 18.59
N GLN A 57 -13.31 3.58 19.06
CA GLN A 57 -12.09 4.39 19.10
C GLN A 57 -11.03 3.76 20.03
N ASP A 58 -11.44 3.45 21.26
CA ASP A 58 -10.51 2.81 22.24
C ASP A 58 -10.04 1.45 21.72
N TYR A 59 -10.92 0.67 21.10
CA TYR A 59 -10.58 -0.61 20.49
C TYR A 59 -9.47 -0.45 19.44
N TRP A 60 -9.69 0.43 18.44
CA TRP A 60 -8.71 0.65 17.39
C TRP A 60 -7.40 1.26 17.89
N GLN A 61 -7.46 2.15 18.85
CA GLN A 61 -6.27 2.70 19.49
C GLN A 61 -5.48 1.62 20.26
N HIS A 62 -6.19 0.70 20.91
CA HIS A 62 -5.54 -0.37 21.66
C HIS A 62 -4.84 -1.40 20.77
N ILE A 63 -5.49 -1.85 19.71
CA ILE A 63 -4.93 -2.85 18.79
C ILE A 63 -3.90 -2.29 17.80
N SER A 64 -3.84 -0.98 17.65
CA SER A 64 -2.93 -0.30 16.69
C SER A 64 -1.85 0.52 17.37
N ASN A 65 -1.71 0.44 18.70
CA ASN A 65 -0.69 1.18 19.42
C ASN A 65 0.68 0.49 19.33
N SER A 66 1.73 1.23 19.73
CA SER A 66 3.11 0.75 19.70
C SER A 66 3.41 -0.47 20.59
N SER A 67 2.50 -0.83 21.48
CA SER A 67 2.63 -2.01 22.33
C SER A 67 2.07 -3.28 21.67
N ASN A 68 1.27 -3.15 20.62
CA ASN A 68 0.68 -4.25 19.86
C ASN A 68 0.98 -4.09 18.37
N ASN A 69 2.21 -4.40 17.99
CA ASN A 69 2.68 -4.22 16.61
C ASN A 69 2.32 -5.39 15.68
N GLU A 70 1.91 -6.53 16.20
CA GLU A 70 1.61 -7.74 15.42
C GLU A 70 0.53 -7.47 14.37
N GLY A 71 -0.53 -6.77 14.74
CA GLY A 71 -1.63 -6.40 13.85
C GLY A 71 -1.25 -5.42 12.73
N ASN A 72 -0.04 -4.83 12.78
CA ASN A 72 0.47 -3.88 11.79
C ASN A 72 1.61 -4.46 10.96
N ILE A 73 1.84 -5.77 11.06
CA ILE A 73 2.81 -6.51 10.25
C ILE A 73 2.07 -7.23 9.12
N TYR A 74 2.46 -6.94 7.90
CA TYR A 74 1.83 -7.44 6.68
C TYR A 74 2.79 -8.27 5.87
N ASN A 75 2.24 -9.17 5.05
CA ASN A 75 3.00 -9.84 4.00
C ASN A 75 3.44 -8.79 2.95
N ALA A 76 4.73 -8.67 2.74
CA ALA A 76 5.31 -7.68 1.82
C ALA A 76 5.29 -8.13 0.34
N SER A 77 4.57 -9.19 0.00
CA SER A 77 4.43 -9.65 -1.38
C SER A 77 3.52 -8.73 -2.18
N PHE A 78 3.92 -8.40 -3.41
CA PHE A 78 3.08 -7.63 -4.32
C PHE A 78 3.40 -7.90 -5.78
N VAL A 79 2.46 -7.53 -6.65
CA VAL A 79 2.61 -7.47 -8.11
C VAL A 79 2.20 -6.08 -8.58
N LYS A 80 3.14 -5.37 -9.20
CA LYS A 80 2.94 -3.99 -9.65
C LYS A 80 3.38 -3.82 -11.10
N LEU A 81 2.58 -3.13 -11.90
CA LEU A 81 2.96 -2.65 -13.22
C LEU A 81 3.66 -1.30 -13.06
N ARG A 82 4.99 -1.35 -13.07
CA ARG A 82 5.83 -0.17 -12.78
C ARG A 82 5.95 0.76 -13.96
N GLU A 83 6.16 0.18 -15.14
CA GLU A 83 6.45 0.97 -16.33
C GLU A 83 5.92 0.29 -17.58
N VAL A 84 5.36 1.08 -18.46
CA VAL A 84 5.05 0.73 -19.84
C VAL A 84 5.70 1.77 -20.72
N GLN A 85 6.52 1.34 -21.66
CA GLN A 85 7.15 2.19 -22.65
C GLN A 85 6.84 1.65 -24.04
N LEU A 86 6.31 2.50 -24.89
CA LEU A 86 6.03 2.22 -26.31
C LEU A 86 6.73 3.29 -27.13
N SER A 87 7.50 2.87 -28.13
CA SER A 87 8.14 3.79 -29.07
C SER A 87 7.98 3.31 -30.49
N TYR A 88 7.79 4.25 -31.39
CA TYR A 88 7.67 3.96 -32.82
C TYR A 88 8.47 4.96 -33.63
N SER A 89 9.39 4.43 -34.45
CA SER A 89 10.18 5.20 -35.41
C SER A 89 9.56 5.12 -36.79
N PHE A 90 9.10 6.21 -37.31
CA PHE A 90 8.49 6.25 -38.64
C PHE A 90 9.54 6.03 -39.73
N PRO A 91 9.22 5.23 -40.77
CA PRO A 91 10.14 4.96 -41.85
C PRO A 91 10.56 6.23 -42.58
N ARG A 92 11.83 6.47 -42.78
CA ARG A 92 12.39 7.64 -43.52
C ARG A 92 11.80 7.85 -44.88
N LYS A 93 11.36 6.77 -45.57
CA LYS A 93 10.73 6.83 -46.88
C LYS A 93 9.46 7.68 -46.94
N TRP A 94 8.79 7.89 -45.78
CA TRP A 94 7.58 8.71 -45.69
C TRP A 94 7.89 10.22 -45.74
N PHE A 95 9.14 10.61 -45.43
CA PHE A 95 9.55 12.01 -45.31
C PHE A 95 10.40 12.50 -46.49
N LYS A 96 10.56 11.71 -47.57
CA LYS A 96 11.47 12.04 -48.70
C LYS A 96 11.20 13.40 -49.34
N SER A 97 10.01 13.95 -49.24
CA SER A 97 9.62 15.24 -49.82
C SER A 97 9.46 16.34 -48.75
N PHE A 98 9.79 16.09 -47.53
CA PHE A 98 9.66 17.01 -46.40
C PHE A 98 11.01 17.44 -45.84
N PHE A 99 11.07 18.59 -45.17
CA PHE A 99 12.24 19.05 -44.45
C PHE A 99 12.55 18.18 -43.23
N VAL A 100 11.58 17.40 -42.71
CA VAL A 100 11.75 16.43 -41.63
C VAL A 100 12.36 15.13 -42.19
N LYS A 101 13.43 14.67 -41.59
CA LYS A 101 14.18 13.47 -42.00
C LYS A 101 13.78 12.22 -41.24
N SER A 102 13.33 12.37 -40.00
CA SER A 102 12.80 11.28 -39.17
C SER A 102 11.83 11.80 -38.14
N LEU A 103 10.94 10.93 -37.72
CA LEU A 103 10.00 11.17 -36.64
C LEU A 103 9.96 9.92 -35.76
N ASP A 104 10.25 10.11 -34.48
CA ASP A 104 10.09 9.10 -33.46
C ASP A 104 9.03 9.57 -32.47
N LEU A 105 8.06 8.71 -32.20
CA LEU A 105 7.05 8.95 -31.18
C LEU A 105 7.22 7.95 -30.03
N GLY A 106 7.14 8.44 -28.81
CA GLY A 106 7.20 7.64 -27.59
C GLY A 106 6.03 7.92 -26.68
N PHE A 107 5.59 6.89 -26.01
CA PHE A 107 4.66 6.95 -24.88
C PHE A 107 5.30 6.23 -23.70
N GLU A 108 5.31 6.86 -22.55
CA GLU A 108 5.80 6.30 -21.30
C GLU A 108 4.75 6.48 -20.21
N ALA A 109 4.56 5.45 -19.41
CA ALA A 109 3.70 5.55 -18.25
C ALA A 109 4.28 4.75 -17.08
N ARG A 110 4.26 5.35 -15.88
CA ARG A 110 4.87 4.77 -14.68
C ARG A 110 3.87 4.63 -13.55
N ASN A 111 4.09 3.61 -12.70
CA ASN A 111 3.28 3.29 -11.53
C ASN A 111 1.79 3.13 -11.86
N LEU A 112 1.47 2.48 -12.99
CA LEU A 112 0.11 2.43 -13.52
C LEU A 112 -0.85 1.64 -12.63
N TRP A 113 -0.40 0.52 -12.09
CA TRP A 113 -1.30 -0.40 -11.41
C TRP A 113 -0.59 -1.29 -10.39
N ILE A 114 -1.14 -1.34 -9.18
CA ILE A 114 -0.86 -2.39 -8.21
C ILE A 114 -1.87 -3.50 -8.48
N ILE A 115 -1.40 -4.60 -9.07
CA ILE A 115 -2.26 -5.73 -9.49
C ILE A 115 -2.67 -6.55 -8.28
N LYS A 116 -1.73 -6.75 -7.35
CA LYS A 116 -1.95 -7.47 -6.11
C LYS A 116 -1.02 -6.93 -5.04
N ASP A 117 -1.57 -6.70 -3.86
CA ASP A 117 -0.84 -6.39 -2.63
C ASP A 117 -1.47 -7.10 -1.42
N HIS A 118 -0.83 -6.95 -0.29
CA HIS A 118 -1.31 -7.46 1.00
C HIS A 118 -1.23 -6.39 2.09
N VAL A 119 -0.82 -5.18 1.74
CA VAL A 119 -0.67 -4.07 2.68
C VAL A 119 -1.75 -3.04 2.36
N PRO A 120 -2.72 -2.80 3.24
CA PRO A 120 -3.79 -1.86 2.97
C PRO A 120 -3.28 -0.41 2.98
N HIS A 121 -3.93 0.45 2.22
CA HIS A 121 -3.82 1.92 2.25
C HIS A 121 -2.50 2.55 1.82
N ILE A 122 -1.42 1.78 1.66
CA ILE A 122 -0.09 2.29 1.29
C ILE A 122 0.46 1.59 0.03
N ASP A 123 1.48 2.19 -0.58
CA ASP A 123 2.24 1.52 -1.63
C ASP A 123 3.13 0.44 -1.00
N PRO A 124 3.04 -0.83 -1.40
CA PRO A 124 3.85 -1.92 -0.82
C PRO A 124 5.36 -1.78 -1.08
N GLU A 125 5.79 -0.84 -1.91
CA GLU A 125 7.19 -0.50 -2.14
C GLU A 125 7.70 0.59 -1.18
N ALA A 126 6.82 1.17 -0.37
CA ALA A 126 7.20 2.16 0.62
C ALA A 126 8.20 1.57 1.62
N ASN A 127 9.26 2.31 1.89
CA ASN A 127 10.29 1.92 2.83
C ASN A 127 10.91 3.17 3.48
N PHE A 128 10.87 3.22 4.79
CA PHE A 128 11.38 4.36 5.55
C PHE A 128 12.90 4.56 5.38
N PHE A 129 13.66 3.47 5.34
CA PHE A 129 15.11 3.53 5.28
C PHE A 129 15.69 3.67 3.87
N GLY A 130 14.85 3.68 2.83
CA GLY A 130 15.32 3.72 1.44
C GLY A 130 15.86 2.37 0.92
N PRO A 131 16.13 2.27 -0.39
CA PRO A 131 16.44 1.00 -1.05
C PRO A 131 17.81 0.40 -0.68
N SER A 132 18.71 1.19 -0.10
CA SER A 132 20.09 0.80 0.18
C SER A 132 20.35 0.43 1.65
N GLN A 133 19.35 0.46 2.50
CA GLN A 133 19.52 0.31 3.94
C GLN A 133 19.15 -1.09 4.41
N ILE A 134 19.91 -1.58 5.41
CA ILE A 134 19.63 -2.83 6.15
C ILE A 134 18.46 -2.59 7.12
N GLY A 135 17.34 -2.26 6.70
CA GLY A 135 16.18 -1.96 7.54
C GLY A 135 14.91 -2.01 6.72
N GLY A 136 14.98 -2.68 5.56
CA GLY A 136 13.80 -2.90 4.73
C GLY A 136 12.71 -3.65 5.51
N GLY A 137 11.46 -3.28 5.28
CA GLY A 137 10.32 -3.88 5.98
C GLY A 137 9.72 -3.00 7.06
N VAL A 138 10.12 -1.72 7.13
CA VAL A 138 9.46 -0.70 7.95
C VAL A 138 8.97 0.43 7.05
N GLU A 139 7.71 0.77 7.18
CA GLU A 139 7.11 1.92 6.54
C GLU A 139 6.59 2.88 7.62
N PHE A 140 6.88 4.16 7.45
CA PHE A 140 6.53 5.21 8.40
C PHE A 140 6.14 6.48 7.65
N ASN A 141 4.84 6.78 7.60
CA ASN A 141 4.26 7.99 7.00
C ASN A 141 4.83 8.32 5.60
N SER A 142 5.01 7.28 4.78
CA SER A 142 5.58 7.42 3.45
C SER A 142 4.63 8.17 2.53
N ILE A 143 5.21 9.05 1.71
CA ILE A 143 4.44 9.76 0.67
C ILE A 143 3.98 8.72 -0.37
N PRO A 144 2.70 8.72 -0.75
CA PRO A 144 2.19 7.83 -1.78
C PRO A 144 2.94 8.00 -3.10
N SER A 145 3.19 6.90 -3.80
CA SER A 145 3.78 6.94 -5.13
C SER A 145 2.82 7.61 -6.13
N THR A 146 3.38 8.39 -7.05
CA THR A 146 2.60 9.06 -8.09
C THR A 146 2.50 8.21 -9.34
N ARG A 147 1.36 8.27 -10.02
CA ARG A 147 1.20 7.80 -11.39
C ARG A 147 1.60 8.91 -12.36
N SER A 148 2.33 8.56 -13.39
CA SER A 148 2.71 9.50 -14.44
C SER A 148 2.54 8.88 -15.81
N SER A 149 2.22 9.71 -16.79
CA SER A 149 2.25 9.35 -18.20
C SER A 149 2.79 10.53 -19.00
N GLY A 150 3.49 10.24 -20.08
CA GLY A 150 4.07 11.25 -20.95
C GLY A 150 4.16 10.79 -22.38
N PHE A 151 4.19 11.77 -23.29
CA PHE A 151 4.49 11.57 -24.69
C PHE A 151 5.79 12.28 -25.03
N SER A 152 6.59 11.67 -25.87
CA SER A 152 7.80 12.27 -26.44
C SER A 152 7.74 12.23 -27.95
N SER A 153 8.30 13.26 -28.60
CA SER A 153 8.49 13.28 -30.03
C SER A 153 9.87 13.81 -30.35
N ILE A 154 10.57 13.15 -31.23
CA ILE A 154 11.87 13.56 -31.75
C ILE A 154 11.72 13.76 -33.25
N LEU A 155 12.01 14.96 -33.70
CA LEU A 155 12.04 15.37 -35.09
C LEU A 155 13.49 15.68 -35.50
N LEU A 156 13.98 15.08 -36.60
CA LEU A 156 15.32 15.32 -37.15
C LEU A 156 15.25 15.68 -38.62
#